data_967ec9746140e109a623f20f40422eb7
#
_entry.id   967ec9746140e109a623f20f40422eb7
#
_cell.length_a   1.000
_cell.length_b   1.000
_cell.length_c   1.000
_cell.angle_alpha   90.00
_cell.angle_beta   90.00
_cell.angle_gamma   90.00
#
_symmetry.space_group_name_H-M   'P 1'
#
loop_
_entity.id
_entity.type
_entity.pdbx_description
1 polymer ?
#
loop_
_entity_poly.entity_id
_entity_poly.type
_entity_poly.pdbx_seq_one_letter_code
_entity_poly.pdbx_strand_id
1 'polypeptide(L)'
;MRSVFLCVLCVLCGEISLAADLLPLGKLPPGKVVLVLQPHHDDHTTDYGMGGLIARFVDEGYDAYYVRASNDEKDGSHGYARNDMINLSESIAATKILGMKKVISLNWRNDYTGPIPLNELRAQLILLIRKYHPDVVLGHDPWEHYQKNPDHRNVARAMAEAYWLAGYANVNPEHLKIGLQPHTVWYLYGKARLDWGLGHRPNIDIELNDSEVKKKELAYQTHRNVYASPGSARAMKVALARENLYVPEWEGLSDQDAAVEMEEWFMEWISRQRGALAGVKYAEDYYFLDEFDYLPGLKDYLRQNLVKLP
;
A
#
# COMPACT_ATOMS: atom_id res chain seq x y z
N MET A 1 -55.00 -23.09 -10.49
CA MET A 1 -54.25 -22.10 -11.28
C MET A 1 -53.41 -21.18 -10.38
N ARG A 2 -52.43 -21.74 -9.69
CA ARG A 2 -51.46 -20.94 -8.87
C ARG A 2 -50.11 -21.68 -8.76
N SER A 3 -49.51 -22.07 -9.87
CA SER A 3 -48.22 -22.77 -9.81
C SER A 3 -47.39 -22.63 -11.07
N VAL A 4 -47.56 -21.57 -11.85
CA VAL A 4 -46.76 -21.33 -13.08
C VAL A 4 -45.97 -20.02 -13.06
N PHE A 5 -46.07 -19.20 -12.00
CA PHE A 5 -45.38 -17.91 -11.95
C PHE A 5 -44.06 -17.90 -11.15
N LEU A 6 -43.62 -19.04 -10.61
CA LEU A 6 -42.44 -19.10 -9.79
C LEU A 6 -41.17 -19.60 -10.52
N CYS A 7 -41.28 -20.02 -11.77
CA CYS A 7 -40.13 -20.56 -12.53
C CYS A 7 -39.51 -19.57 -13.55
N VAL A 8 -40.11 -18.41 -13.77
CA VAL A 8 -39.56 -17.47 -14.76
C VAL A 8 -38.61 -16.42 -14.14
N LEU A 9 -38.60 -16.24 -12.81
CA LEU A 9 -37.64 -15.34 -12.13
C LEU A 9 -36.29 -15.99 -11.83
N CYS A 10 -36.16 -17.32 -11.91
CA CYS A 10 -34.87 -18.01 -11.71
C CYS A 10 -33.98 -18.08 -12.97
N VAL A 11 -34.49 -17.71 -14.13
CA VAL A 11 -33.72 -17.76 -15.39
C VAL A 11 -33.12 -16.42 -15.75
N LEU A 12 -33.42 -15.33 -15.02
CA LEU A 12 -32.83 -14.01 -15.21
C LEU A 12 -31.80 -13.62 -14.13
N CYS A 13 -31.61 -14.45 -13.11
CA CYS A 13 -30.37 -14.47 -12.35
C CYS A 13 -29.34 -15.33 -13.09
N GLY A 14 -29.05 -14.95 -14.33
CA GLY A 14 -27.78 -15.32 -14.94
C GLY A 14 -26.71 -14.90 -13.94
N GLU A 15 -26.03 -15.88 -13.38
CA GLU A 15 -24.78 -15.65 -12.69
C GLU A 15 -23.92 -14.78 -13.61
N ILE A 16 -23.91 -13.48 -13.36
CA ILE A 16 -22.75 -12.69 -13.72
C ILE A 16 -21.70 -13.17 -12.73
N SER A 17 -21.20 -14.39 -12.96
CA SER A 17 -19.86 -14.74 -12.58
C SER A 17 -18.97 -13.76 -13.36
N LEU A 18 -18.75 -12.59 -12.79
CA LEU A 18 -17.50 -11.88 -12.98
C LEU A 18 -16.48 -12.88 -12.44
N ALA A 19 -16.03 -13.81 -13.29
CA ALA A 19 -14.76 -14.44 -13.10
C ALA A 19 -13.79 -13.25 -12.99
N ALA A 20 -13.44 -12.87 -11.77
CA ALA A 20 -12.36 -11.94 -11.55
C ALA A 20 -11.18 -12.60 -12.26
N ASP A 21 -10.69 -11.97 -13.33
CA ASP A 21 -9.53 -12.49 -14.05
C ASP A 21 -8.45 -12.72 -13.01
N LEU A 22 -8.04 -13.98 -12.84
CA LEU A 22 -6.98 -14.34 -11.92
C LEU A 22 -5.72 -13.62 -12.39
N LEU A 23 -5.18 -12.78 -11.53
CA LEU A 23 -3.93 -12.12 -11.80
C LEU A 23 -2.79 -13.12 -11.65
N PRO A 24 -1.70 -12.96 -12.42
CA PRO A 24 -0.52 -13.82 -12.25
C PRO A 24 0.07 -13.64 -10.86
N LEU A 25 0.47 -14.75 -10.22
CA LEU A 25 1.26 -14.70 -9.00
C LEU A 25 2.68 -14.23 -9.33
N GLY A 26 3.05 -13.08 -8.76
CA GLY A 26 4.36 -12.47 -9.00
C GLY A 26 5.45 -13.02 -8.09
N LYS A 27 6.66 -13.04 -8.64
CA LYS A 27 7.88 -13.16 -7.85
C LYS A 27 8.48 -11.77 -7.66
N LEU A 28 9.23 -11.58 -6.58
CA LEU A 28 9.99 -10.34 -6.42
C LEU A 28 10.98 -10.18 -7.57
N PRO A 29 11.16 -8.94 -8.08
CA PRO A 29 12.18 -8.66 -9.08
C PRO A 29 13.58 -8.85 -8.48
N PRO A 30 14.62 -9.01 -9.30
CA PRO A 30 15.99 -9.00 -8.80
C PRO A 30 16.34 -7.61 -8.25
N GLY A 31 17.05 -7.56 -7.12
CA GLY A 31 17.46 -6.29 -6.50
C GLY A 31 17.90 -6.49 -5.06
N LYS A 32 18.21 -5.40 -4.39
CA LYS A 32 18.66 -5.38 -3.00
C LYS A 32 18.06 -4.25 -2.15
N VAL A 33 17.49 -3.23 -2.78
CA VAL A 33 16.99 -2.06 -2.07
C VAL A 33 15.57 -1.76 -2.52
N VAL A 34 14.67 -1.61 -1.56
CA VAL A 34 13.30 -1.11 -1.79
C VAL A 34 13.09 0.19 -1.01
N LEU A 35 12.57 1.20 -1.69
CA LEU A 35 12.19 2.47 -1.10
C LEU A 35 10.67 2.59 -1.08
N VAL A 36 10.08 2.59 0.11
CA VAL A 36 8.64 2.70 0.32
C VAL A 36 8.31 4.17 0.52
N LEU A 37 7.59 4.77 -0.43
CA LEU A 37 7.25 6.20 -0.45
C LEU A 37 5.77 6.40 -0.15
N GLN A 38 5.46 6.96 1.02
CA GLN A 38 4.09 7.10 1.50
C GLN A 38 3.83 8.51 2.05
N PRO A 39 2.57 8.96 2.05
CA PRO A 39 2.21 10.26 2.63
C PRO A 39 2.31 10.27 4.14
N HIS A 40 1.76 9.28 4.85
CA HIS A 40 1.58 9.32 6.30
C HIS A 40 2.42 8.28 7.03
N HIS A 41 2.37 8.31 8.36
CA HIS A 41 3.18 7.47 9.24
C HIS A 41 2.78 5.98 9.24
N ASP A 42 1.56 5.67 8.85
CA ASP A 42 0.90 4.37 8.97
C ASP A 42 0.59 3.69 7.61
N ASP A 43 0.62 4.43 6.52
CA ASP A 43 0.20 3.96 5.17
C ASP A 43 0.89 2.69 4.67
N HIS A 44 2.08 2.37 5.20
CA HIS A 44 2.78 1.12 4.86
C HIS A 44 2.20 -0.12 5.53
N THR A 45 1.31 0.06 6.51
CA THR A 45 0.75 -1.03 7.32
C THR A 45 -0.77 -1.08 7.30
N THR A 46 -1.46 -0.04 6.79
CA THR A 46 -2.92 0.07 6.81
C THR A 46 -3.64 -0.97 5.97
N ASP A 47 -4.96 -0.85 5.89
CA ASP A 47 -5.85 -1.69 5.09
C ASP A 47 -5.55 -1.67 3.58
N TYR A 48 -4.93 -0.61 3.10
CA TYR A 48 -4.29 -0.58 1.76
C TYR A 48 -3.01 -1.42 1.71
N GLY A 49 -2.70 -1.98 2.82
CA GLY A 49 -1.56 -2.69 3.35
C GLY A 49 -0.57 -3.23 2.34
N MET A 50 0.61 -2.66 2.39
CA MET A 50 1.78 -3.23 1.72
C MET A 50 2.71 -3.92 2.71
N GLY A 51 2.26 -4.07 3.96
CA GLY A 51 3.05 -4.66 5.03
C GLY A 51 3.48 -6.09 4.74
N GLY A 52 2.64 -6.87 4.05
CA GLY A 52 2.97 -8.23 3.64
C GLY A 52 4.08 -8.25 2.57
N LEU A 53 3.95 -7.44 1.52
CA LEU A 53 4.97 -7.31 0.48
C LEU A 53 6.29 -6.74 1.04
N ILE A 54 6.21 -5.75 1.93
CA ILE A 54 7.41 -5.22 2.61
C ILE A 54 8.11 -6.31 3.41
N ALA A 55 7.37 -7.10 4.19
CA ALA A 55 7.92 -8.23 4.93
C ALA A 55 8.59 -9.26 4.00
N ARG A 56 7.97 -9.55 2.85
CA ARG A 56 8.53 -10.43 1.81
C ARG A 56 9.84 -9.89 1.27
N PHE A 57 9.93 -8.61 0.92
CA PHE A 57 11.18 -7.98 0.47
C PHE A 57 12.30 -8.17 1.50
N VAL A 58 12.00 -7.90 2.78
CA VAL A 58 12.98 -8.04 3.86
C VAL A 58 13.40 -9.50 4.06
N ASP A 59 12.45 -10.44 4.05
CA ASP A 59 12.72 -11.88 4.23
C ASP A 59 13.56 -12.45 3.06
N GLU A 60 13.45 -11.87 1.87
CA GLU A 60 14.29 -12.20 0.70
C GLU A 60 15.61 -11.41 0.65
N GLY A 61 15.92 -10.63 1.70
CA GLY A 61 17.21 -9.98 1.89
C GLY A 61 17.36 -8.57 1.33
N TYR A 62 16.25 -7.90 1.01
CA TYR A 62 16.28 -6.49 0.62
C TYR A 62 16.50 -5.58 1.82
N ASP A 63 17.24 -4.51 1.60
CA ASP A 63 17.28 -3.36 2.50
C ASP A 63 16.06 -2.46 2.20
N ALA A 64 15.10 -2.44 3.12
CA ALA A 64 13.87 -1.67 2.98
C ALA A 64 13.96 -0.36 3.78
N TYR A 65 13.59 0.75 3.14
CA TYR A 65 13.54 2.09 3.75
C TYR A 65 12.14 2.65 3.63
N TYR A 66 11.64 3.26 4.70
CA TYR A 66 10.34 3.90 4.73
C TYR A 66 10.47 5.42 4.70
N VAL A 67 9.78 6.06 3.75
CA VAL A 67 9.68 7.52 3.66
C VAL A 67 8.25 7.92 3.92
N ARG A 68 8.01 8.68 4.98
CA ARG A 68 6.76 9.40 5.20
C ARG A 68 6.93 10.86 4.74
N ALA A 69 6.01 11.35 3.93
CA ALA A 69 6.08 12.72 3.43
C ALA A 69 5.64 13.72 4.48
N SER A 70 4.53 13.47 5.20
CA SER A 70 3.99 14.36 6.20
C SER A 70 4.51 14.09 7.61
N ASN A 71 4.30 15.05 8.52
CA ASN A 71 4.60 14.90 9.93
C ASN A 71 3.42 14.33 10.75
N ASP A 72 2.25 14.17 10.12
CA ASP A 72 1.03 13.59 10.70
C ASP A 72 0.55 14.26 11.99
N GLU A 73 0.81 15.57 12.12
CA GLU A 73 0.48 16.34 13.31
C GLU A 73 -1.02 16.41 13.62
N LYS A 74 -1.87 16.21 12.61
CA LYS A 74 -3.33 16.26 12.77
C LYS A 74 -3.96 14.90 13.08
N ASP A 75 -3.24 13.81 12.84
CA ASP A 75 -3.76 12.48 13.04
C ASP A 75 -3.59 12.03 14.49
N GLY A 76 -4.71 11.71 15.13
CA GLY A 76 -4.74 11.25 16.50
C GLY A 76 -5.53 12.13 17.45
N SER A 77 -5.57 11.71 18.71
CA SER A 77 -6.41 12.30 19.76
C SER A 77 -5.71 13.37 20.61
N HIS A 78 -4.45 13.69 20.31
CA HIS A 78 -3.64 14.64 21.08
C HIS A 78 -3.46 15.98 20.35
N GLY A 79 -2.74 16.92 20.93
CA GLY A 79 -2.38 18.17 20.24
C GLY A 79 -1.27 17.95 19.20
N TYR A 80 -1.19 18.81 18.19
CA TYR A 80 -0.39 18.63 16.97
C TYR A 80 1.05 18.16 17.20
N ALA A 81 1.82 18.87 18.01
CA ALA A 81 3.21 18.49 18.27
C ALA A 81 3.34 17.13 18.96
N ARG A 82 2.37 16.76 19.81
CA ARG A 82 2.35 15.47 20.48
C ARG A 82 1.96 14.34 19.53
N ASN A 83 0.99 14.58 18.64
CA ASN A 83 0.63 13.63 17.58
C ASN A 83 1.84 13.32 16.68
N ASP A 84 2.54 14.35 16.19
CA ASP A 84 3.74 14.12 15.36
C ASP A 84 4.76 13.23 16.06
N MET A 85 5.07 13.49 17.34
CA MET A 85 6.01 12.68 18.10
C MET A 85 5.54 11.23 18.29
N ILE A 86 4.26 11.03 18.64
CA ILE A 86 3.70 9.69 18.83
C ILE A 86 3.69 8.96 17.49
N ASN A 87 3.16 9.57 16.45
CA ASN A 87 3.03 8.96 15.12
C ASN A 87 4.40 8.57 14.53
N LEU A 88 5.43 9.40 14.73
CA LEU A 88 6.79 9.03 14.35
C LEU A 88 7.29 7.81 15.14
N SER A 89 7.04 7.76 16.46
CA SER A 89 7.48 6.63 17.27
C SER A 89 6.77 5.33 16.91
N GLU A 90 5.48 5.39 16.59
CA GLU A 90 4.68 4.26 16.12
C GLU A 90 5.15 3.77 14.75
N SER A 91 5.43 4.70 13.82
CA SER A 91 6.01 4.37 12.51
C SER A 91 7.38 3.67 12.64
N ILE A 92 8.23 4.12 13.57
CA ILE A 92 9.51 3.47 13.85
C ILE A 92 9.29 2.05 14.41
N ALA A 93 8.30 1.87 15.29
CA ALA A 93 7.97 0.56 15.86
C ALA A 93 7.45 -0.41 14.78
N ALA A 94 6.52 0.04 13.93
CA ALA A 94 6.01 -0.72 12.80
C ALA A 94 7.12 -1.13 11.82
N THR A 95 7.96 -0.16 11.44
CA THR A 95 9.11 -0.36 10.57
C THR A 95 10.08 -1.42 11.12
N LYS A 96 10.30 -1.41 12.44
CA LYS A 96 11.14 -2.41 13.12
C LYS A 96 10.52 -3.82 13.08
N ILE A 97 9.20 -3.94 13.28
CA ILE A 97 8.49 -5.23 13.18
C ILE A 97 8.60 -5.80 11.78
N LEU A 98 8.45 -4.96 10.74
CA LEU A 98 8.62 -5.36 9.34
C LEU A 98 10.08 -5.66 8.96
N GLY A 99 11.06 -5.36 9.83
CA GLY A 99 12.48 -5.57 9.59
C GLY A 99 13.14 -4.54 8.69
N MET A 100 12.47 -3.41 8.45
CA MET A 100 13.02 -2.32 7.64
C MET A 100 14.15 -1.59 8.36
N LYS A 101 15.02 -0.94 7.59
CA LYS A 101 16.24 -0.27 8.11
C LYS A 101 15.95 1.05 8.81
N LYS A 102 15.01 1.85 8.31
CA LYS A 102 14.86 3.23 8.75
C LYS A 102 13.55 3.86 8.30
N VAL A 103 13.02 4.75 9.15
CA VAL A 103 12.03 5.78 8.77
C VAL A 103 12.75 7.07 8.39
N ILE A 104 12.34 7.68 7.30
CA ILE A 104 12.79 8.97 6.79
C ILE A 104 11.56 9.87 6.74
N SER A 105 11.56 10.99 7.46
CA SER A 105 10.46 11.94 7.45
C SER A 105 10.84 13.19 6.64
N LEU A 106 9.99 13.58 5.69
CA LEU A 106 10.13 14.86 4.98
C LEU A 106 9.52 16.01 5.76
N ASN A 107 8.71 15.71 6.79
CA ASN A 107 8.10 16.67 7.71
C ASN A 107 7.20 17.74 7.05
N TRP A 108 6.59 17.44 5.91
CA TRP A 108 5.53 18.29 5.40
C TRP A 108 4.32 18.24 6.34
N ARG A 109 3.58 19.33 6.41
CA ARG A 109 2.40 19.36 7.26
C ARG A 109 1.31 18.44 6.72
N ASN A 110 0.68 17.70 7.58
CA ASN A 110 -0.43 16.80 7.29
C ASN A 110 -1.62 17.56 6.67
N ASP A 111 -2.23 17.02 5.62
CA ASP A 111 -3.26 17.62 4.76
C ASP A 111 -2.82 18.88 3.99
N TYR A 112 -1.54 19.16 3.93
CA TYR A 112 -0.99 20.35 3.26
C TYR A 112 -0.09 20.04 2.07
N THR A 113 -0.01 18.80 1.62
CA THR A 113 0.74 18.50 0.39
C THR A 113 0.07 19.06 -0.86
N GLY A 114 -1.25 19.38 -0.81
CA GLY A 114 -1.96 20.02 -1.90
C GLY A 114 -1.39 21.38 -2.31
N PRO A 115 -1.11 22.33 -1.37
CA PRO A 115 -0.45 23.59 -1.66
C PRO A 115 1.04 23.47 -2.01
N ILE A 116 1.70 22.35 -1.68
CA ILE A 116 3.11 22.18 -2.01
C ILE A 116 3.24 22.04 -3.52
N PRO A 117 4.12 22.80 -4.18
CA PRO A 117 4.39 22.57 -5.58
C PRO A 117 4.85 21.12 -5.79
N LEU A 118 4.18 20.41 -6.68
CA LEU A 118 4.51 19.01 -6.98
C LEU A 118 6.00 18.82 -7.29
N ASN A 119 6.61 19.84 -7.93
CA ASN A 119 8.04 19.84 -8.26
C ASN A 119 8.93 19.77 -7.03
N GLU A 120 8.57 20.42 -5.92
CA GLU A 120 9.35 20.41 -4.68
C GLU A 120 9.32 19.03 -4.03
N LEU A 121 8.11 18.46 -3.89
CA LEU A 121 7.96 17.10 -3.35
C LEU A 121 8.68 16.09 -4.23
N ARG A 122 8.50 16.16 -5.55
CA ARG A 122 9.17 15.29 -6.51
C ARG A 122 10.69 15.40 -6.42
N ALA A 123 11.24 16.63 -6.31
CA ALA A 123 12.69 16.83 -6.18
C ALA A 123 13.27 16.16 -4.92
N GLN A 124 12.55 16.22 -3.79
CA GLN A 124 12.95 15.53 -2.57
C GLN A 124 12.93 14.00 -2.74
N LEU A 125 11.91 13.46 -3.42
CA LEU A 125 11.85 12.02 -3.70
C LEU A 125 12.96 11.59 -4.66
N ILE A 126 13.28 12.39 -5.71
CA ILE A 126 14.42 12.14 -6.61
C ILE A 126 15.74 12.15 -5.82
N LEU A 127 15.90 13.08 -4.87
CA LEU A 127 17.09 13.11 -4.02
C LEU A 127 17.24 11.82 -3.21
N LEU A 128 16.15 11.33 -2.63
CA LEU A 128 16.16 10.08 -1.86
C LEU A 128 16.43 8.86 -2.75
N ILE A 129 15.83 8.78 -3.93
CA ILE A 129 16.09 7.72 -4.91
C ILE A 129 17.59 7.72 -5.29
N ARG A 130 18.18 8.87 -5.62
CA ARG A 130 19.60 8.99 -5.94
C ARG A 130 20.53 8.73 -4.75
N LYS A 131 20.04 8.90 -3.52
CA LYS A 131 20.81 8.64 -2.30
C LYS A 131 20.81 7.17 -1.90
N TYR A 132 19.66 6.50 -2.02
CA TYR A 132 19.49 5.13 -1.53
C TYR A 132 19.64 4.07 -2.63
N HIS A 133 19.63 4.48 -3.89
CA HIS A 133 19.79 3.61 -5.07
C HIS A 133 18.82 2.42 -5.07
N PRO A 134 17.50 2.64 -4.91
CA PRO A 134 16.57 1.54 -4.85
C PRO A 134 16.42 0.85 -6.21
N ASP A 135 16.34 -0.46 -6.20
CA ASP A 135 15.92 -1.26 -7.36
C ASP A 135 14.41 -1.17 -7.54
N VAL A 136 13.68 -1.03 -6.41
CA VAL A 136 12.22 -1.02 -6.35
C VAL A 136 11.73 0.22 -5.60
N VAL A 137 10.71 0.86 -6.14
CA VAL A 137 9.89 1.85 -5.45
C VAL A 137 8.50 1.26 -5.19
N LEU A 138 7.98 1.44 -3.99
CA LEU A 138 6.68 0.94 -3.55
C LEU A 138 5.88 2.08 -2.92
N GLY A 139 4.62 2.25 -3.34
CA GLY A 139 3.76 3.28 -2.79
C GLY A 139 2.30 3.17 -3.22
N HIS A 140 1.54 4.24 -3.04
CA HIS A 140 0.17 4.29 -3.55
C HIS A 140 0.14 4.35 -5.08
N ASP A 141 -0.93 3.82 -5.67
CA ASP A 141 -1.18 3.95 -7.11
C ASP A 141 -1.47 5.43 -7.45
N PRO A 142 -0.69 6.04 -8.35
CA PRO A 142 -0.88 7.44 -8.74
C PRO A 142 -2.19 7.70 -9.50
N TRP A 143 -2.85 6.68 -10.01
CA TRP A 143 -4.10 6.76 -10.77
C TRP A 143 -5.36 6.68 -9.91
N GLU A 144 -5.19 6.64 -8.61
CA GLU A 144 -6.29 6.60 -7.65
C GLU A 144 -6.96 7.99 -7.51
N HIS A 145 -7.65 8.44 -8.56
CA HIS A 145 -8.24 9.77 -8.68
C HIS A 145 -9.25 10.09 -7.58
N TYR A 146 -9.93 9.06 -7.09
CA TYR A 146 -11.01 9.18 -6.11
C TYR A 146 -10.53 9.04 -4.68
N GLN A 147 -9.23 8.91 -4.48
CA GLN A 147 -8.62 8.96 -3.17
C GLN A 147 -8.99 10.31 -2.50
N LYS A 148 -9.73 10.24 -1.40
CA LYS A 148 -10.26 11.45 -0.72
C LYS A 148 -9.13 12.27 -0.10
N ASN A 149 -8.10 11.60 0.42
CA ASN A 149 -6.97 12.28 1.04
C ASN A 149 -6.07 12.92 -0.03
N PRO A 150 -5.88 14.25 -0.01
CA PRO A 150 -5.04 14.94 -0.97
C PRO A 150 -3.57 14.56 -0.85
N ASP A 151 -3.09 14.21 0.33
CA ASP A 151 -1.71 13.82 0.56
C ASP A 151 -1.40 12.52 -0.16
N HIS A 152 -2.31 11.54 -0.12
CA HIS A 152 -2.16 10.29 -0.86
C HIS A 152 -2.01 10.55 -2.37
N ARG A 153 -2.91 11.35 -2.96
CA ARG A 153 -2.86 11.66 -4.39
C ARG A 153 -1.57 12.37 -4.80
N ASN A 154 -1.15 13.36 -4.01
CA ASN A 154 0.01 14.18 -4.36
C ASN A 154 1.33 13.42 -4.19
N VAL A 155 1.47 12.63 -3.11
CA VAL A 155 2.68 11.82 -2.89
C VAL A 155 2.77 10.69 -3.91
N ALA A 156 1.66 10.00 -4.20
CA ALA A 156 1.63 8.96 -5.22
C ALA A 156 2.01 9.50 -6.60
N ARG A 157 1.48 10.67 -6.98
CA ARG A 157 1.85 11.33 -8.23
C ARG A 157 3.32 11.77 -8.25
N ALA A 158 3.80 12.37 -7.17
CA ALA A 158 5.22 12.75 -7.07
C ALA A 158 6.14 11.54 -7.16
N MET A 159 5.76 10.41 -6.54
CA MET A 159 6.47 9.14 -6.61
C MET A 159 6.53 8.62 -8.05
N ALA A 160 5.38 8.57 -8.75
CA ALA A 160 5.31 8.08 -10.13
C ALA A 160 6.13 8.91 -11.12
N GLU A 161 6.29 10.21 -10.86
CA GLU A 161 7.17 11.06 -11.65
C GLU A 161 8.64 10.89 -11.21
N ALA A 162 8.90 10.78 -9.89
CA ALA A 162 10.25 10.73 -9.35
C ALA A 162 11.00 9.44 -9.71
N TYR A 163 10.33 8.28 -9.65
CA TYR A 163 10.99 7.00 -9.93
C TYR A 163 11.58 6.96 -11.34
N TRP A 164 10.87 7.55 -12.31
CA TRP A 164 11.31 7.63 -13.69
C TRP A 164 12.35 8.75 -13.92
N LEU A 165 12.12 9.94 -13.35
CA LEU A 165 12.95 11.12 -13.58
C LEU A 165 14.31 11.06 -12.86
N ALA A 166 14.45 10.26 -11.82
CA ALA A 166 15.71 10.14 -11.07
C ALA A 166 16.89 9.64 -11.91
N GLY A 167 16.61 8.94 -13.02
CA GLY A 167 17.60 8.44 -13.97
C GLY A 167 18.20 9.52 -14.90
N TYR A 168 17.63 10.73 -14.95
CA TYR A 168 18.06 11.76 -15.90
C TYR A 168 18.93 12.82 -15.25
N ALA A 169 20.15 12.98 -15.72
CA ALA A 169 21.14 13.91 -15.17
C ALA A 169 20.71 15.39 -15.26
N ASN A 170 19.90 15.77 -16.23
CA ASN A 170 19.38 17.12 -16.40
C ASN A 170 18.17 17.46 -15.52
N VAL A 171 17.62 16.47 -14.81
CA VAL A 171 16.58 16.68 -13.80
C VAL A 171 17.25 16.90 -12.46
N ASN A 172 16.91 17.99 -11.78
CA ASN A 172 17.54 18.40 -10.52
C ASN A 172 19.08 18.29 -10.56
N PRO A 173 19.77 19.02 -11.47
CA PRO A 173 21.21 18.92 -11.65
C PRO A 173 22.01 19.40 -10.42
N GLU A 174 21.37 20.11 -9.49
CA GLU A 174 21.94 20.49 -8.19
C GLU A 174 22.28 19.29 -7.33
N HIS A 175 21.58 18.15 -7.48
CA HIS A 175 21.91 16.91 -6.78
C HIS A 175 23.27 16.36 -7.19
N LEU A 176 23.69 16.57 -8.43
CA LEU A 176 25.01 16.13 -8.92
C LEU A 176 26.14 16.96 -8.28
N LYS A 177 25.87 18.24 -7.98
CA LYS A 177 26.83 19.12 -7.34
C LYS A 177 27.14 18.71 -5.90
N ILE A 178 26.27 17.97 -5.26
CA ILE A 178 26.50 17.41 -3.92
C ILE A 178 26.99 15.95 -3.96
N GLY A 179 27.36 15.43 -5.14
CA GLY A 179 27.97 14.12 -5.33
C GLY A 179 27.01 12.98 -5.61
N LEU A 180 25.68 13.23 -5.66
CA LEU A 180 24.73 12.21 -6.07
C LEU A 180 24.80 11.97 -7.57
N GLN A 181 24.47 10.73 -7.99
CA GLN A 181 24.44 10.35 -9.39
C GLN A 181 23.01 10.05 -9.85
N PRO A 182 22.70 10.19 -11.14
CA PRO A 182 21.44 9.68 -11.69
C PRO A 182 21.30 8.20 -11.35
N HIS A 183 20.07 7.79 -11.01
CA HIS A 183 19.77 6.41 -10.68
C HIS A 183 18.45 5.98 -11.34
N THR A 184 18.51 4.93 -12.15
CA THR A 184 17.33 4.35 -12.78
C THR A 184 16.71 3.33 -11.85
N VAL A 185 15.44 3.55 -11.50
CA VAL A 185 14.62 2.55 -10.82
C VAL A 185 13.90 1.72 -11.88
N TRP A 186 13.99 0.41 -11.79
CA TRP A 186 13.43 -0.50 -12.78
C TRP A 186 12.02 -0.99 -12.45
N TYR A 187 11.67 -1.01 -11.16
CA TYR A 187 10.43 -1.63 -10.70
C TYR A 187 9.61 -0.69 -9.81
N LEU A 188 8.33 -0.57 -10.12
CA LEU A 188 7.36 0.20 -9.34
C LEU A 188 6.21 -0.69 -8.94
N TYR A 189 5.86 -0.68 -7.65
CA TYR A 189 4.62 -1.23 -7.14
C TYR A 189 3.71 -0.11 -6.65
N GLY A 190 2.52 -0.02 -7.23
CA GLY A 190 1.46 0.89 -6.82
C GLY A 190 0.33 0.11 -6.15
N LYS A 191 -0.04 0.48 -4.94
CA LYS A 191 -1.16 -0.12 -4.22
C LYS A 191 -2.40 0.74 -4.35
N ALA A 192 -3.42 0.25 -5.06
CA ALA A 192 -4.72 0.88 -5.14
C ALA A 192 -5.65 0.38 -4.03
N ARG A 193 -6.60 1.22 -3.66
CA ARG A 193 -7.69 0.85 -2.76
C ARG A 193 -8.83 0.22 -3.55
N LEU A 194 -9.13 -1.05 -3.32
CA LEU A 194 -10.14 -1.80 -4.07
C LEU A 194 -11.56 -1.26 -3.90
N ASP A 195 -11.89 -0.71 -2.75
CA ASP A 195 -13.24 -0.25 -2.40
C ASP A 195 -13.66 1.05 -3.09
N TRP A 196 -12.72 1.76 -3.71
CA TRP A 196 -13.01 3.02 -4.40
C TRP A 196 -13.11 2.88 -5.93
N GLY A 197 -12.95 1.69 -6.44
CA GLY A 197 -13.54 1.16 -7.66
C GLY A 197 -13.10 1.75 -9.01
N LEU A 198 -12.27 2.79 -9.06
CA LEU A 198 -12.03 3.56 -10.27
C LEU A 198 -10.54 3.87 -10.53
N GLY A 199 -9.64 3.27 -9.76
CA GLY A 199 -8.20 3.33 -9.98
C GLY A 199 -7.75 2.38 -11.08
N HIS A 200 -6.47 2.32 -11.34
CA HIS A 200 -5.88 1.26 -12.15
C HIS A 200 -6.20 -0.09 -11.50
N ARG A 201 -6.57 -1.05 -12.33
CA ARG A 201 -6.74 -2.40 -11.84
C ARG A 201 -5.37 -2.99 -11.53
N PRO A 202 -5.22 -3.69 -10.42
CA PRO A 202 -4.02 -4.48 -10.16
C PRO A 202 -3.73 -5.38 -11.38
N ASN A 203 -2.46 -5.63 -11.63
CA ASN A 203 -2.01 -6.52 -12.70
C ASN A 203 -1.17 -7.70 -12.18
N ILE A 204 -0.92 -7.74 -10.86
CA ILE A 204 -0.16 -8.81 -10.22
C ILE A 204 -0.68 -9.05 -8.79
N ASP A 205 -0.71 -10.32 -8.38
CA ASP A 205 -0.89 -10.76 -7.00
C ASP A 205 0.44 -11.23 -6.43
N ILE A 206 0.72 -10.88 -5.20
CA ILE A 206 1.85 -11.38 -4.44
C ILE A 206 1.32 -12.30 -3.34
N GLU A 207 1.63 -13.60 -3.46
CA GLU A 207 1.32 -14.57 -2.41
C GLU A 207 2.09 -14.24 -1.14
N LEU A 208 1.41 -14.34 0.00
CA LEU A 208 2.00 -14.15 1.32
C LEU A 208 1.95 -15.44 2.14
N ASN A 209 2.96 -15.65 2.96
CA ASN A 209 2.95 -16.71 3.96
C ASN A 209 2.43 -16.23 5.31
N ASP A 210 2.19 -17.19 6.23
CA ASP A 210 1.65 -16.90 7.58
C ASP A 210 2.51 -15.91 8.38
N SER A 211 3.84 -15.98 8.24
CA SER A 211 4.76 -15.08 8.94
C SER A 211 4.67 -13.64 8.43
N GLU A 212 4.53 -13.45 7.13
CA GLU A 212 4.40 -12.13 6.49
C GLU A 212 3.08 -11.46 6.87
N VAL A 213 1.98 -12.23 6.85
CA VAL A 213 0.68 -11.74 7.33
C VAL A 213 0.76 -11.36 8.81
N LYS A 214 1.40 -12.20 9.64
CA LYS A 214 1.55 -11.90 11.07
C LYS A 214 2.41 -10.67 11.34
N LYS A 215 3.49 -10.46 10.58
CA LYS A 215 4.30 -9.23 10.66
C LYS A 215 3.48 -8.00 10.29
N LYS A 216 2.67 -8.08 9.21
CA LYS A 216 1.76 -7.02 8.78
C LYS A 216 0.77 -6.64 9.89
N GLU A 217 0.10 -7.62 10.49
CA GLU A 217 -0.83 -7.41 11.61
C GLU A 217 -0.15 -6.71 12.80
N LEU A 218 0.98 -7.25 13.25
CA LEU A 218 1.72 -6.71 14.38
C LEU A 218 2.23 -5.29 14.12
N ALA A 219 2.66 -5.00 12.90
CA ALA A 219 3.08 -3.66 12.51
C ALA A 219 1.92 -2.68 12.51
N TYR A 220 0.76 -3.06 11.97
CA TYR A 220 -0.45 -2.25 11.99
C TYR A 220 -0.89 -1.90 13.43
N GLN A 221 -0.86 -2.86 14.32
CA GLN A 221 -1.24 -2.68 15.72
C GLN A 221 -0.37 -1.69 16.50
N THR A 222 0.76 -1.25 15.96
CA THR A 222 1.57 -0.21 16.61
C THR A 222 0.95 1.18 16.54
N HIS A 223 0.07 1.43 15.56
CA HIS A 223 -0.52 2.75 15.28
C HIS A 223 -1.71 3.07 16.20
N ARG A 224 -1.48 3.04 17.51
CA ARG A 224 -2.51 3.21 18.55
C ARG A 224 -3.10 4.63 18.61
N ASN A 225 -2.34 5.62 18.17
CA ASN A 225 -2.80 7.01 18.18
C ASN A 225 -3.93 7.28 17.18
N VAL A 226 -3.98 6.49 16.10
CA VAL A 226 -4.97 6.65 15.00
C VAL A 226 -5.96 5.50 14.98
N TYR A 227 -5.48 4.25 15.09
CA TYR A 227 -6.28 3.04 15.04
C TYR A 227 -6.58 2.51 16.45
N ALA A 228 -7.33 1.43 16.52
CA ALA A 228 -7.89 0.90 17.76
C ALA A 228 -8.67 1.98 18.55
N SER A 229 -9.33 2.88 17.82
CA SER A 229 -10.18 3.90 18.44
C SER A 229 -11.44 3.27 19.01
N PRO A 230 -11.77 3.53 20.30
CA PRO A 230 -13.04 3.07 20.88
C PRO A 230 -14.25 3.49 20.06
N GLY A 231 -14.14 4.64 19.36
CA GLY A 231 -15.19 5.15 18.49
C GLY A 231 -15.46 4.27 17.28
N SER A 232 -14.44 3.66 16.69
CA SER A 232 -14.57 2.74 15.55
C SER A 232 -15.30 1.46 15.94
N ALA A 233 -14.90 0.82 17.05
CA ALA A 233 -15.58 -0.36 17.56
C ALA A 233 -17.02 -0.08 17.97
N ARG A 234 -17.28 1.07 18.64
CA ARG A 234 -18.63 1.50 18.99
C ARG A 234 -19.49 1.70 17.74
N ALA A 235 -18.99 2.37 16.71
CA ALA A 235 -19.70 2.57 15.45
C ALA A 235 -20.04 1.24 14.77
N MET A 236 -19.09 0.28 14.79
CA MET A 236 -19.31 -1.06 14.24
C MET A 236 -20.35 -1.83 15.06
N LYS A 237 -20.26 -1.85 16.39
CA LYS A 237 -21.29 -2.48 17.26
C LYS A 237 -22.68 -1.92 16.97
N VAL A 238 -22.80 -0.59 16.79
CA VAL A 238 -24.08 0.05 16.47
C VAL A 238 -24.58 -0.34 15.07
N ALA A 239 -23.69 -0.40 14.08
CA ALA A 239 -24.05 -0.81 12.72
C ALA A 239 -24.54 -2.26 12.69
N LEU A 240 -23.82 -3.18 13.33
CA LEU A 240 -24.21 -4.59 13.44
C LEU A 240 -25.56 -4.77 14.16
N ALA A 241 -25.77 -4.05 15.26
CA ALA A 241 -27.03 -4.13 16.02
C ALA A 241 -28.25 -3.70 15.18
N ARG A 242 -28.10 -2.76 14.24
CA ARG A 242 -29.18 -2.38 13.31
C ARG A 242 -29.60 -3.51 12.37
N GLU A 243 -28.66 -4.40 12.07
CA GLU A 243 -28.88 -5.58 11.24
C GLU A 243 -29.22 -6.83 12.08
N ASN A 244 -29.45 -6.69 13.41
CA ASN A 244 -29.56 -7.78 14.37
C ASN A 244 -28.37 -8.74 14.39
N LEU A 245 -27.18 -8.21 14.15
CA LEU A 245 -25.92 -8.94 14.18
C LEU A 245 -25.06 -8.49 15.36
N TYR A 246 -24.18 -9.35 15.80
CA TYR A 246 -23.12 -9.03 16.77
C TYR A 246 -21.92 -9.95 16.57
N VAL A 247 -20.77 -9.56 17.11
CA VAL A 247 -19.57 -10.40 17.12
C VAL A 247 -19.48 -11.04 18.51
N PRO A 248 -19.63 -12.37 18.64
CA PRO A 248 -19.65 -13.05 19.95
C PRO A 248 -18.39 -12.79 20.76
N GLU A 249 -17.22 -12.72 20.11
CA GLU A 249 -15.91 -12.48 20.72
C GLU A 249 -15.81 -11.09 21.36
N TRP A 250 -16.67 -10.15 20.96
CA TRP A 250 -16.71 -8.79 21.53
C TRP A 250 -17.67 -8.65 22.72
N GLU A 251 -18.37 -9.72 23.06
CA GLU A 251 -19.28 -9.71 24.21
C GLU A 251 -18.52 -9.50 25.51
N GLY A 252 -18.88 -8.46 26.26
CA GLY A 252 -18.19 -8.07 27.49
C GLY A 252 -16.90 -7.28 27.32
N LEU A 253 -16.37 -7.12 26.09
CA LEU A 253 -15.21 -6.30 25.84
C LEU A 253 -15.54 -4.79 25.90
N SER A 254 -14.62 -4.02 26.45
CA SER A 254 -14.65 -2.56 26.29
C SER A 254 -14.58 -2.19 24.79
N ASP A 255 -15.04 -0.97 24.45
CA ASP A 255 -14.90 -0.51 23.06
C ASP A 255 -13.43 -0.42 22.61
N GLN A 256 -12.51 -0.18 23.55
CA GLN A 256 -11.07 -0.16 23.29
C GLN A 256 -10.54 -1.56 22.95
N ASP A 257 -10.89 -2.56 23.74
CA ASP A 257 -10.43 -3.93 23.52
C ASP A 257 -11.05 -4.52 22.25
N ALA A 258 -12.34 -4.27 22.03
CA ALA A 258 -13.00 -4.66 20.78
C ALA A 258 -12.39 -4.00 19.54
N ALA A 259 -11.90 -2.75 19.65
CA ALA A 259 -11.22 -2.09 18.55
C ALA A 259 -9.88 -2.78 18.21
N VAL A 260 -9.13 -3.23 19.22
CA VAL A 260 -7.88 -3.98 18.99
C VAL A 260 -8.15 -5.29 18.26
N GLU A 261 -9.13 -6.06 18.73
CA GLU A 261 -9.50 -7.34 18.06
C GLU A 261 -10.04 -7.14 16.65
N MET A 262 -10.83 -6.07 16.43
CA MET A 262 -11.33 -5.73 15.11
C MET A 262 -10.18 -5.49 14.10
N GLU A 263 -9.11 -4.87 14.53
CA GLU A 263 -7.95 -4.60 13.67
C GLU A 263 -7.17 -5.88 13.34
N GLU A 264 -6.95 -6.76 14.32
CA GLU A 264 -6.30 -8.06 14.10
C GLU A 264 -7.06 -8.87 13.05
N TRP A 265 -8.35 -9.01 13.27
CA TRP A 265 -9.24 -9.75 12.39
C TRP A 265 -9.30 -9.16 10.98
N PHE A 266 -9.32 -7.83 10.86
CA PHE A 266 -9.46 -7.14 9.58
C PHE A 266 -8.24 -7.32 8.66
N MET A 267 -7.03 -7.26 9.22
CA MET A 267 -5.79 -7.42 8.44
C MET A 267 -5.65 -8.83 7.86
N GLU A 268 -5.96 -9.85 8.66
CA GLU A 268 -5.98 -11.23 8.18
C GLU A 268 -7.07 -11.44 7.13
N TRP A 269 -8.28 -10.92 7.40
CA TRP A 269 -9.42 -11.06 6.50
C TRP A 269 -9.14 -10.48 5.11
N ILE A 270 -8.59 -9.26 5.01
CA ILE A 270 -8.25 -8.63 3.75
C ILE A 270 -7.25 -9.48 2.94
N SER A 271 -6.21 -9.98 3.61
CA SER A 271 -5.20 -10.83 2.97
C SER A 271 -5.79 -12.17 2.49
N ARG A 272 -6.75 -12.75 3.23
CA ARG A 272 -7.49 -13.95 2.83
C ARG A 272 -8.43 -13.71 1.66
N GLN A 273 -9.15 -12.58 1.64
CA GLN A 273 -10.07 -12.26 0.54
C GLN A 273 -9.28 -12.17 -0.77
N ARG A 274 -8.14 -11.49 -0.75
CA ARG A 274 -7.30 -11.41 -1.94
C ARG A 274 -6.67 -12.76 -2.30
N GLY A 275 -6.21 -13.51 -1.30
CA GLY A 275 -5.71 -14.88 -1.49
C GLY A 275 -6.73 -15.79 -2.16
N ALA A 276 -7.99 -15.75 -1.72
CA ALA A 276 -9.05 -16.54 -2.34
C ALA A 276 -9.27 -16.18 -3.81
N LEU A 277 -9.20 -14.91 -4.18
CA LEU A 277 -9.27 -14.45 -5.57
C LEU A 277 -8.06 -14.91 -6.39
N ALA A 278 -6.88 -14.94 -5.79
CA ALA A 278 -5.63 -15.36 -6.43
C ALA A 278 -5.40 -16.89 -6.43
N GLY A 279 -6.30 -17.67 -5.80
CA GLY A 279 -6.19 -19.13 -5.69
C GLY A 279 -5.13 -19.60 -4.67
N VAL A 280 -4.78 -18.76 -3.71
CA VAL A 280 -3.82 -19.03 -2.62
C VAL A 280 -4.41 -18.70 -1.25
N LYS A 281 -3.69 -18.97 -0.17
CA LYS A 281 -4.18 -18.71 1.20
C LYS A 281 -4.28 -17.22 1.49
N TYR A 282 -3.23 -16.47 1.19
CA TYR A 282 -3.13 -15.04 1.38
C TYR A 282 -2.46 -14.38 0.19
N ALA A 283 -2.89 -13.17 -0.17
CA ALA A 283 -2.23 -12.35 -1.17
C ALA A 283 -2.41 -10.86 -0.90
N GLU A 284 -1.56 -10.08 -1.54
CA GLU A 284 -1.72 -8.64 -1.77
C GLU A 284 -1.65 -8.37 -3.27
N ASP A 285 -2.48 -7.47 -3.75
CA ASP A 285 -2.56 -7.10 -5.16
C ASP A 285 -1.91 -5.74 -5.42
N TYR A 286 -1.28 -5.60 -6.57
CA TYR A 286 -0.55 -4.39 -6.96
C TYR A 286 -0.72 -4.08 -8.43
N TYR A 287 -0.58 -2.81 -8.77
CA TYR A 287 -0.19 -2.39 -10.10
C TYR A 287 1.34 -2.39 -10.16
N PHE A 288 1.89 -3.24 -11.00
CA PHE A 288 3.33 -3.44 -11.14
C PHE A 288 3.81 -2.97 -12.51
N LEU A 289 4.84 -2.14 -12.51
CA LEU A 289 5.57 -1.72 -13.70
C LEU A 289 6.99 -2.30 -13.67
N ASP A 290 7.43 -2.79 -14.83
CA ASP A 290 8.81 -3.23 -15.03
C ASP A 290 9.51 -2.40 -16.14
N GLU A 291 10.73 -2.73 -16.46
CA GLU A 291 11.56 -2.04 -17.43
C GLU A 291 10.99 -1.97 -18.86
N PHE A 292 9.93 -2.74 -19.15
CA PHE A 292 9.32 -2.81 -20.49
C PHE A 292 7.96 -2.10 -20.61
N ASP A 293 7.43 -1.55 -19.50
CA ASP A 293 6.03 -1.08 -19.49
C ASP A 293 5.75 0.18 -20.31
N TYR A 294 6.78 0.93 -20.68
CA TYR A 294 6.62 2.09 -21.55
C TYR A 294 6.36 1.74 -23.03
N LEU A 295 6.51 0.46 -23.41
CA LEU A 295 6.18 -0.08 -24.74
C LEU A 295 5.35 -1.36 -24.61
N PRO A 296 4.02 -1.26 -24.52
CA PRO A 296 3.14 -2.43 -24.42
C PRO A 296 3.40 -3.44 -25.53
N GLY A 297 3.57 -4.70 -25.17
CA GLY A 297 3.89 -5.80 -26.08
C GLY A 297 5.36 -5.92 -26.48
N LEU A 298 6.23 -4.96 -26.14
CA LEU A 298 7.66 -5.07 -26.43
C LEU A 298 8.28 -6.26 -25.72
N LYS A 299 7.92 -6.51 -24.47
CA LYS A 299 8.42 -7.64 -23.67
C LYS A 299 8.17 -8.98 -24.35
N ASP A 300 6.97 -9.19 -24.86
CA ASP A 300 6.60 -10.43 -25.56
C ASP A 300 7.32 -10.57 -26.90
N TYR A 301 7.41 -9.47 -27.65
CA TYR A 301 8.18 -9.44 -28.89
C TYR A 301 9.67 -9.77 -28.64
N LEU A 302 10.27 -9.15 -27.63
CA LEU A 302 11.68 -9.41 -27.30
C LEU A 302 11.90 -10.85 -26.85
N ARG A 303 11.03 -11.41 -25.99
CA ARG A 303 11.11 -12.82 -25.57
C ARG A 303 11.07 -13.81 -26.71
N GLN A 304 10.29 -13.49 -27.75
CA GLN A 304 10.20 -14.34 -28.96
C GLN A 304 11.43 -14.21 -29.86
N ASN A 305 12.14 -13.11 -29.81
CA ASN A 305 13.22 -12.77 -30.75
C ASN A 305 14.61 -12.69 -30.08
N LEU A 306 14.71 -12.90 -28.77
CA LEU A 306 16.00 -12.87 -28.07
C LEU A 306 16.77 -14.15 -28.27
N VAL A 307 18.05 -14.00 -28.63
CA VAL A 307 19.04 -15.06 -28.57
C VAL A 307 19.57 -15.11 -27.12
N LYS A 308 19.57 -16.29 -26.51
CA LYS A 308 20.21 -16.46 -25.20
C LYS A 308 21.67 -16.04 -25.28
N LEU A 309 22.12 -15.26 -24.31
CA LEU A 309 23.54 -14.98 -24.14
C LEU A 309 24.29 -16.30 -23.97
N PRO A 310 25.43 -16.44 -24.57
CA PRO A 310 26.25 -17.65 -24.49
C PRO A 310 26.74 -17.97 -23.07
#